data_f137d74534e4db9341ebc1cc335f82b1
#
_entry.id   f137d74534e4db9341ebc1cc335f82b1
#
_cell.length_a   1.000
_cell.length_b   1.000
_cell.length_c   1.000
_cell.angle_alpha   90.00
_cell.angle_beta   90.00
_cell.angle_gamma   90.00
#
_symmetry.space_group_name_H-M   'P 1'
#
loop_
_entity.id
_entity.type
_entity.pdbx_description
1 polymer ?
#
loop_
_entity_poly.entity_id
_entity_poly.type
_entity_poly.pdbx_seq_one_letter_code
_entity_poly.pdbx_strand_id
1 'polypeptide(L)'
;MFKKIFFIKILVTFFLLSSFSFVNSEEIFLSLKKNKVNVRYGPSFESPIKFIYKKINLPIKQIDKKENWRRIIDSKNNSGWIHWSQLKSINSVILLKDKILFKKPSNFSRPLANIKQGRVLVVKKCDGNWCKVQTENLKGWVDNKNLWGKVN
;
A
#
# COMPACT_ATOMS: atom_id res chain seq x y z
N MET A 1 16.96 -44.91 35.49
CA MET A 1 17.73 -44.23 34.47
C MET A 1 16.85 -43.82 33.26
N PHE A 2 15.91 -44.65 32.81
CA PHE A 2 15.02 -44.34 31.65
C PHE A 2 14.03 -43.16 31.82
N LYS A 3 13.51 -42.91 33.04
CA LYS A 3 12.58 -41.80 33.30
C LYS A 3 13.18 -40.39 33.09
N LYS A 4 14.47 -40.20 33.44
CA LYS A 4 15.15 -38.90 33.26
C LYS A 4 15.37 -38.55 31.76
N ILE A 5 15.67 -39.54 30.91
CA ILE A 5 15.91 -39.37 29.49
C ILE A 5 14.60 -38.99 28.75
N PHE A 6 13.47 -39.55 29.19
CA PHE A 6 12.15 -39.26 28.62
C PHE A 6 11.71 -37.81 28.91
N PHE A 7 11.93 -37.30 30.14
CA PHE A 7 11.64 -35.93 30.47
C PHE A 7 12.51 -34.91 29.73
N ILE A 8 13.78 -35.20 29.50
CA ILE A 8 14.69 -34.34 28.75
C ILE A 8 14.24 -34.26 27.28
N LYS A 9 13.82 -35.37 26.66
CA LYS A 9 13.30 -35.38 25.28
C LYS A 9 12.00 -34.55 25.13
N ILE A 10 11.08 -34.62 26.09
CA ILE A 10 9.85 -33.83 26.09
C ILE A 10 10.17 -32.34 26.29
N LEU A 11 11.13 -31.99 27.15
CA LEU A 11 11.51 -30.58 27.35
C LEU A 11 12.18 -29.95 26.11
N VAL A 12 13.02 -30.72 25.40
CA VAL A 12 13.67 -30.26 24.18
C VAL A 12 12.68 -30.11 23.01
N THR A 13 11.70 -31.01 22.88
CA THR A 13 10.64 -30.88 21.86
C THR A 13 9.71 -29.70 22.15
N PHE A 14 9.41 -29.39 23.42
CA PHE A 14 8.60 -28.24 23.78
C PHE A 14 9.31 -26.91 23.54
N PHE A 15 10.65 -26.86 23.68
CA PHE A 15 11.46 -25.66 23.42
C PHE A 15 11.61 -25.36 21.91
N LEU A 16 11.57 -26.39 21.05
CA LEU A 16 11.64 -26.21 19.59
C LEU A 16 10.32 -25.72 18.95
N LEU A 17 9.19 -25.84 19.66
CA LEU A 17 7.88 -25.39 19.17
C LEU A 17 7.57 -23.91 19.48
N SER A 18 8.38 -23.25 20.33
CA SER A 18 8.11 -21.88 20.81
C SER A 18 8.72 -20.76 19.95
N SER A 19 9.31 -21.02 18.77
CA SER A 19 10.10 -20.03 18.04
C SER A 19 9.47 -19.54 16.72
N PHE A 20 8.19 -19.79 16.45
CA PHE A 20 7.50 -19.17 15.31
C PHE A 20 6.84 -17.85 15.74
N SER A 21 7.66 -16.83 15.94
CA SER A 21 7.15 -15.45 15.97
C SER A 21 6.82 -15.03 14.54
N PHE A 22 5.54 -14.98 14.20
CA PHE A 22 5.10 -14.30 12.97
C PHE A 22 5.41 -12.81 13.12
N VAL A 23 6.52 -12.37 12.54
CA VAL A 23 6.79 -10.94 12.38
C VAL A 23 5.79 -10.40 11.38
N ASN A 24 4.70 -9.83 11.88
CA ASN A 24 3.75 -9.10 11.07
C ASN A 24 4.43 -7.78 10.65
N SER A 25 5.14 -7.76 9.52
CA SER A 25 5.71 -6.53 9.01
C SER A 25 4.58 -5.65 8.50
N GLU A 26 4.38 -4.51 9.15
CA GLU A 26 3.37 -3.54 8.72
C GLU A 26 3.69 -3.05 7.31
N GLU A 27 2.71 -3.15 6.41
CA GLU A 27 2.86 -2.68 5.03
C GLU A 27 2.93 -1.15 5.00
N ILE A 28 4.03 -0.60 4.54
CA ILE A 28 4.25 0.84 4.44
C ILE A 28 3.82 1.30 3.04
N PHE A 29 2.74 2.08 2.98
CA PHE A 29 2.30 2.75 1.77
C PHE A 29 2.69 4.23 1.78
N LEU A 30 3.08 4.74 0.63
CA LEU A 30 3.45 6.12 0.36
C LEU A 30 2.72 6.61 -0.91
N SER A 31 2.72 7.91 -1.14
CA SER A 31 2.21 8.51 -2.38
C SER A 31 3.28 9.34 -3.07
N LEU A 32 3.24 9.40 -4.40
CA LEU A 32 4.10 10.29 -5.16
C LEU A 32 3.74 11.75 -4.91
N LYS A 33 4.75 12.57 -4.62
CA LYS A 33 4.60 13.99 -4.32
C LYS A 33 4.50 14.87 -5.56
N LYS A 34 5.04 14.39 -6.70
CA LYS A 34 5.18 15.14 -7.96
C LYS A 34 4.52 14.41 -9.11
N ASN A 35 4.21 15.15 -10.18
CA ASN A 35 3.69 14.59 -11.43
C ASN A 35 4.72 13.77 -12.22
N LYS A 36 6.02 14.06 -12.06
CA LYS A 36 7.10 13.34 -12.72
C LYS A 36 8.07 12.84 -11.65
N VAL A 37 8.24 11.52 -11.55
CA VAL A 37 9.09 10.86 -10.57
C VAL A 37 9.93 9.79 -11.26
N ASN A 38 11.24 9.93 -11.19
CA ASN A 38 12.18 8.95 -11.73
C ASN A 38 12.28 7.75 -10.80
N VAL A 39 12.11 6.57 -11.35
CA VAL A 39 12.39 5.29 -10.70
C VAL A 39 13.68 4.74 -11.27
N ARG A 40 14.60 4.34 -10.39
CA ARG A 40 15.95 3.93 -10.77
C ARG A 40 16.19 2.46 -10.48
N TYR A 41 17.19 1.89 -11.13
CA TYR A 41 17.63 0.51 -10.88
C TYR A 41 18.27 0.33 -9.51
N GLY A 42 18.94 1.36 -8.98
CA GLY A 42 19.66 1.35 -7.71
C GLY A 42 19.40 2.61 -6.85
N PRO A 43 19.80 2.57 -5.57
CA PRO A 43 19.61 3.64 -4.60
C PRO A 43 20.70 4.71 -4.70
N SER A 44 20.87 5.33 -5.88
CA SER A 44 21.82 6.44 -6.11
C SER A 44 21.35 7.30 -7.29
N PHE A 45 21.84 8.54 -7.37
CA PHE A 45 21.55 9.44 -8.49
C PHE A 45 22.29 9.04 -9.76
N GLU A 46 23.39 8.29 -9.66
CA GLU A 46 24.18 7.75 -10.75
C GLU A 46 23.54 6.49 -11.35
N SER A 47 22.68 5.81 -10.58
CA SER A 47 21.95 4.64 -11.09
C SER A 47 21.05 5.03 -12.25
N PRO A 48 21.03 4.26 -13.36
CA PRO A 48 20.19 4.56 -14.51
C PRO A 48 18.71 4.64 -14.16
N ILE A 49 17.96 5.49 -14.86
CA ILE A 49 16.51 5.58 -14.76
C ILE A 49 15.92 4.32 -15.40
N LYS A 50 15.11 3.59 -14.63
CA LYS A 50 14.41 2.39 -15.09
C LYS A 50 13.11 2.74 -15.84
N PHE A 51 12.32 3.66 -15.24
CA PHE A 51 11.11 4.25 -15.83
C PHE A 51 10.72 5.52 -15.06
N ILE A 52 9.69 6.20 -15.55
CA ILE A 52 9.21 7.46 -14.98
C ILE A 52 7.72 7.36 -14.72
N TYR A 53 7.30 7.62 -13.48
CA TYR A 53 5.89 7.85 -13.18
C TYR A 53 5.48 9.26 -13.59
N LYS A 54 4.31 9.38 -14.22
CA LYS A 54 3.73 10.66 -14.65
C LYS A 54 2.38 10.94 -13.96
N LYS A 55 2.26 10.61 -12.68
CA LYS A 55 0.98 10.75 -11.96
C LYS A 55 1.19 11.11 -10.50
N ILE A 56 0.81 12.33 -10.11
CA ILE A 56 0.79 12.76 -8.71
C ILE A 56 -0.18 11.90 -7.88
N ASN A 57 0.09 11.77 -6.60
CA ASN A 57 -0.70 10.97 -5.66
C ASN A 57 -0.79 9.48 -6.00
N LEU A 58 0.02 8.96 -6.94
CA LEU A 58 0.06 7.53 -7.19
C LEU A 58 0.47 6.81 -5.89
N PRO A 59 -0.35 5.93 -5.32
CA PRO A 59 0.05 5.13 -4.18
C PRO A 59 1.10 4.10 -4.61
N ILE A 60 2.04 3.85 -3.74
CA ILE A 60 3.10 2.85 -3.90
C ILE A 60 3.39 2.21 -2.55
N LYS A 61 3.78 0.94 -2.56
CA LYS A 61 4.19 0.20 -1.37
C LYS A 61 5.71 0.21 -1.25
N GLN A 62 6.23 0.60 -0.10
CA GLN A 62 7.64 0.46 0.21
C GLN A 62 7.92 -1.00 0.55
N ILE A 63 8.96 -1.57 -0.07
CA ILE A 63 9.41 -2.95 0.18
C ILE A 63 10.82 -3.01 0.76
N ASP A 64 11.59 -1.91 0.63
CA ASP A 64 12.94 -1.80 1.19
C ASP A 64 13.34 -0.33 1.35
N LYS A 65 14.41 -0.05 2.11
CA LYS A 65 14.99 1.29 2.26
C LYS A 65 16.51 1.22 2.37
N LYS A 66 17.19 2.18 1.76
CA LYS A 66 18.62 2.42 1.94
C LYS A 66 18.84 3.93 2.02
N GLU A 67 19.29 4.42 3.18
CA GLU A 67 19.48 5.86 3.42
C GLU A 67 18.25 6.71 3.00
N ASN A 68 18.43 7.63 2.05
CA ASN A 68 17.38 8.48 1.50
C ASN A 68 16.61 7.85 0.34
N TRP A 69 16.80 6.55 0.06
CA TRP A 69 16.14 5.84 -1.02
C TRP A 69 15.11 4.84 -0.49
N ARG A 70 14.03 4.70 -1.23
CA ARG A 70 12.97 3.71 -0.95
C ARG A 70 12.83 2.80 -2.16
N ARG A 71 12.99 1.51 -1.96
CA ARG A 71 12.58 0.52 -2.95
C ARG A 71 11.08 0.34 -2.86
N ILE A 72 10.43 0.55 -3.99
CA ILE A 72 8.96 0.56 -4.05
C ILE A 72 8.46 -0.51 -5.02
N ILE A 73 7.18 -0.82 -4.86
CA ILE A 73 6.39 -1.60 -5.82
C ILE A 73 5.04 -0.92 -6.02
N ASP A 74 4.53 -0.91 -7.25
CA ASP A 74 3.21 -0.41 -7.58
C ASP A 74 2.15 -1.53 -7.67
N SER A 75 0.90 -1.17 -7.92
CA SER A 75 -0.23 -2.13 -8.05
C SER A 75 -0.11 -3.07 -9.26
N LYS A 76 0.86 -2.87 -10.14
CA LYS A 76 1.16 -3.71 -11.31
C LYS A 76 2.46 -4.49 -11.16
N ASN A 77 3.03 -4.54 -9.94
CA ASN A 77 4.30 -5.18 -9.61
C ASN A 77 5.55 -4.56 -10.26
N ASN A 78 5.46 -3.32 -10.79
CA ASN A 78 6.65 -2.60 -11.21
C ASN A 78 7.42 -2.11 -9.97
N SER A 79 8.72 -2.37 -9.91
CA SER A 79 9.57 -2.02 -8.77
C SER A 79 10.81 -1.25 -9.17
N GLY A 80 11.37 -0.49 -8.22
CA GLY A 80 12.63 0.23 -8.37
C GLY A 80 12.83 1.19 -7.21
N TRP A 81 13.85 2.06 -7.32
CA TRP A 81 14.26 2.97 -6.27
C TRP A 81 13.84 4.41 -6.55
N ILE A 82 13.26 5.05 -5.54
CA ILE A 82 12.85 6.46 -5.56
C ILE A 82 13.50 7.18 -4.39
N HIS A 83 14.01 8.38 -4.63
CA HIS A 83 14.51 9.24 -3.55
C HIS A 83 13.34 9.74 -2.69
N TRP A 84 13.49 9.69 -1.37
CA TRP A 84 12.43 9.97 -0.40
C TRP A 84 11.78 11.36 -0.55
N SER A 85 12.54 12.37 -1.02
CA SER A 85 12.02 13.73 -1.25
C SER A 85 10.91 13.81 -2.30
N GLN A 86 10.75 12.77 -3.13
CA GLN A 86 9.69 12.66 -4.14
C GLN A 86 8.45 11.93 -3.62
N LEU A 87 8.48 11.52 -2.36
CA LEU A 87 7.43 10.74 -1.70
C LEU A 87 6.79 11.58 -0.59
N LYS A 88 5.57 11.21 -0.21
CA LYS A 88 4.84 11.75 0.93
C LYS A 88 4.00 10.65 1.58
N SER A 89 3.48 10.92 2.78
CA SER A 89 2.52 10.05 3.45
C SER A 89 1.34 9.74 2.53
N ILE A 90 0.83 8.52 2.61
CA ILE A 90 -0.27 8.09 1.75
C ILE A 90 -1.55 8.84 2.09
N ASN A 91 -2.25 9.29 1.05
CA ASN A 91 -3.58 9.87 1.13
C ASN A 91 -4.44 9.48 -0.09
N SER A 92 -4.08 8.39 -0.76
CA SER A 92 -4.70 8.00 -2.03
C SER A 92 -4.74 6.49 -2.19
N VAL A 93 -5.66 6.03 -3.02
CA VAL A 93 -5.84 4.62 -3.38
C VAL A 93 -6.02 4.48 -4.88
N ILE A 94 -5.76 3.28 -5.40
CA ILE A 94 -6.11 2.89 -6.77
C ILE A 94 -7.30 1.95 -6.72
N LEU A 95 -8.25 2.14 -7.61
CA LEU A 95 -9.35 1.20 -7.81
C LEU A 95 -8.85 -0.07 -8.51
N LEU A 96 -9.05 -1.22 -7.88
CA LEU A 96 -8.76 -2.54 -8.46
C LEU A 96 -9.91 -3.08 -9.30
N LYS A 97 -11.11 -2.45 -9.23
CA LYS A 97 -12.31 -2.72 -10.04
C LYS A 97 -13.06 -1.42 -10.29
N ASP A 98 -13.94 -1.41 -11.29
CA ASP A 98 -14.88 -0.30 -11.50
C ASP A 98 -15.74 -0.10 -10.26
N LYS A 99 -16.02 1.16 -9.92
CA LYS A 99 -16.85 1.53 -8.76
C LYS A 99 -17.78 2.69 -9.07
N ILE A 100 -18.94 2.65 -8.41
CA ILE A 100 -19.86 3.78 -8.40
C ILE A 100 -19.46 4.73 -7.28
N LEU A 101 -19.35 6.01 -7.61
CA LEU A 101 -19.20 7.10 -6.65
C LEU A 101 -20.59 7.55 -6.21
N PHE A 102 -20.86 7.54 -4.92
CA PHE A 102 -22.15 7.90 -4.34
C PHE A 102 -22.10 9.26 -3.61
N LYS A 103 -23.24 9.94 -3.53
CA LYS A 103 -23.37 11.20 -2.78
C LYS A 103 -23.22 11.01 -1.25
N LYS A 104 -23.69 9.86 -0.72
CA LYS A 104 -23.62 9.49 0.71
C LYS A 104 -23.04 8.07 0.84
N PRO A 105 -22.55 7.66 2.03
CA PRO A 105 -21.98 6.33 2.28
C PRO A 105 -23.05 5.23 2.34
N SER A 106 -23.71 4.97 1.23
CA SER A 106 -24.78 3.97 1.11
C SER A 106 -25.00 3.58 -0.35
N ASN A 107 -25.24 2.29 -0.61
CA ASN A 107 -25.60 1.77 -1.94
C ASN A 107 -26.96 2.28 -2.45
N PHE A 108 -27.80 2.78 -1.55
CA PHE A 108 -29.10 3.37 -1.88
C PHE A 108 -29.02 4.89 -2.13
N SER A 109 -27.83 5.46 -1.99
CA SER A 109 -27.61 6.87 -2.25
C SER A 109 -27.54 7.18 -3.74
N ARG A 110 -27.82 8.44 -4.09
CA ARG A 110 -27.72 8.92 -5.48
C ARG A 110 -26.32 8.63 -6.04
N PRO A 111 -26.19 7.91 -7.15
CA PRO A 111 -24.93 7.74 -7.86
C PRO A 111 -24.52 9.06 -8.52
N LEU A 112 -23.22 9.38 -8.45
CA LEU A 112 -22.63 10.59 -9.04
C LEU A 112 -21.87 10.28 -10.34
N ALA A 113 -21.14 9.15 -10.35
CA ALA A 113 -20.35 8.71 -11.48
C ALA A 113 -19.96 7.24 -11.39
N ASN A 114 -19.66 6.63 -12.52
CA ASN A 114 -18.95 5.35 -12.59
C ASN A 114 -17.46 5.63 -12.79
N ILE A 115 -16.63 5.16 -11.86
CA ILE A 115 -15.18 5.37 -11.87
C ILE A 115 -14.50 4.08 -12.28
N LYS A 116 -13.71 4.18 -13.32
CA LYS A 116 -13.02 3.03 -13.91
C LYS A 116 -11.85 2.53 -13.07
N GLN A 117 -11.61 1.23 -13.14
CA GLN A 117 -10.43 0.57 -12.59
C GLN A 117 -9.13 1.33 -12.98
N GLY A 118 -8.13 1.32 -12.09
CA GLY A 118 -6.84 2.00 -12.29
C GLY A 118 -6.87 3.50 -12.01
N ARG A 119 -8.04 4.09 -11.69
CA ARG A 119 -8.13 5.50 -11.31
C ARG A 119 -7.55 5.69 -9.89
N VAL A 120 -6.74 6.73 -9.73
CA VAL A 120 -6.26 7.18 -8.41
C VAL A 120 -7.31 8.08 -7.79
N LEU A 121 -7.68 7.80 -6.54
CA LEU A 121 -8.59 8.59 -5.73
C LEU A 121 -7.85 9.13 -4.51
N VAL A 122 -7.98 10.42 -4.24
CA VAL A 122 -7.49 11.02 -2.98
C VAL A 122 -8.53 10.77 -1.90
N VAL A 123 -8.14 10.10 -0.84
CA VAL A 123 -9.00 9.80 0.30
C VAL A 123 -9.01 10.97 1.25
N LYS A 124 -10.19 11.41 1.67
CA LYS A 124 -10.40 12.48 2.64
C LYS A 124 -10.67 11.95 4.04
N LYS A 125 -11.45 10.89 4.14
CA LYS A 125 -11.71 10.11 5.35
C LYS A 125 -12.35 8.79 5.00
N CYS A 126 -12.20 7.80 5.87
CA CYS A 126 -12.97 6.56 5.84
C CYS A 126 -13.85 6.48 7.08
N ASP A 127 -15.01 5.83 6.94
CA ASP A 127 -15.98 5.60 8.01
C ASP A 127 -16.62 4.23 7.75
N GLY A 128 -16.34 3.27 8.62
CA GLY A 128 -16.73 1.88 8.43
C GLY A 128 -16.29 1.34 7.06
N ASN A 129 -17.26 0.88 6.28
CA ASN A 129 -17.00 0.29 4.95
C ASN A 129 -16.93 1.32 3.81
N TRP A 130 -16.94 2.62 4.10
CA TRP A 130 -16.99 3.68 3.11
C TRP A 130 -15.85 4.66 3.24
N CYS A 131 -15.29 5.08 2.10
CA CYS A 131 -14.32 6.15 2.06
C CYS A 131 -14.83 7.34 1.24
N LYS A 132 -14.75 8.54 1.83
CA LYS A 132 -14.98 9.79 1.11
C LYS A 132 -13.75 10.10 0.30
N VAL A 133 -13.92 10.18 -1.01
CA VAL A 133 -12.82 10.33 -1.97
C VAL A 133 -13.03 11.53 -2.87
N GLN A 134 -11.94 11.98 -3.46
CA GLN A 134 -11.91 13.03 -4.47
C GLN A 134 -11.15 12.55 -5.68
N THR A 135 -11.73 12.76 -6.87
CA THR A 135 -11.05 12.76 -8.17
C THR A 135 -10.74 14.21 -8.55
N GLU A 136 -10.26 14.46 -9.77
CA GLU A 136 -10.00 15.82 -10.29
C GLU A 136 -11.21 16.75 -10.12
N ASN A 137 -12.41 16.31 -10.49
CA ASN A 137 -13.62 17.14 -10.57
C ASN A 137 -14.77 16.68 -9.65
N LEU A 138 -14.69 15.52 -9.03
CA LEU A 138 -15.79 14.93 -8.28
C LEU A 138 -15.36 14.57 -6.86
N LYS A 139 -16.31 14.74 -5.92
CA LYS A 139 -16.19 14.28 -4.54
C LYS A 139 -17.39 13.41 -4.21
N GLY A 140 -17.16 12.29 -3.53
CA GLY A 140 -18.23 11.39 -3.13
C GLY A 140 -17.71 10.24 -2.28
N TRP A 141 -18.50 9.19 -2.17
CA TRP A 141 -18.22 8.02 -1.36
C TRP A 141 -18.11 6.76 -2.21
N VAL A 142 -17.13 5.94 -1.90
CA VAL A 142 -16.97 4.59 -2.46
C VAL A 142 -16.85 3.59 -1.32
N ASP A 143 -17.26 2.34 -1.54
CA ASP A 143 -16.97 1.27 -0.58
C ASP A 143 -15.44 1.01 -0.55
N ASN A 144 -14.94 0.56 0.60
CA ASN A 144 -13.50 0.38 0.83
C ASN A 144 -12.94 -0.95 0.29
N LYS A 145 -13.76 -1.80 -0.38
CA LYS A 145 -13.29 -3.04 -0.98
C LYS A 145 -12.55 -2.79 -2.29
N ASN A 146 -11.64 -3.70 -2.66
CA ASN A 146 -10.90 -3.62 -3.92
C ASN A 146 -10.21 -2.26 -4.15
N LEU A 147 -9.65 -1.70 -3.09
CA LEU A 147 -8.77 -0.54 -3.11
C LEU A 147 -7.34 -1.01 -2.87
N TRP A 148 -6.38 -0.48 -3.62
CA TRP A 148 -4.96 -0.70 -3.40
C TRP A 148 -4.33 0.57 -2.82
N GLY A 149 -3.68 0.43 -1.67
CA GLY A 149 -3.21 1.53 -0.83
C GLY A 149 -3.90 1.47 0.53
N LYS A 150 -3.12 1.57 1.62
CA LYS A 150 -3.63 1.61 2.98
C LYS A 150 -3.81 3.06 3.37
N VAL A 151 -5.02 3.47 3.67
CA VAL A 151 -5.34 4.80 4.21
C VAL A 151 -5.93 4.57 5.59
N ASN A 152 -5.28 5.12 6.60
CA ASN A 152 -5.72 5.07 8.00
C ASN A 152 -6.82 6.12 8.24
#